data_c88ecaab4150889e04d792ac48c8132a
#
_entry.id   c88ecaab4150889e04d792ac48c8132a
#
_cell.length_a   1.000
_cell.length_b   1.000
_cell.length_c   1.000
_cell.angle_alpha   90.00
_cell.angle_beta   90.00
_cell.angle_gamma   90.00
#
_symmetry.space_group_name_H-M   'P 1'
#
loop_
_entity.id
_entity.type
_entity.pdbx_description
1 polymer ?
#
loop_
_entity_poly.entity_id
_entity_poly.type
_entity_poly.pdbx_seq_one_letter_code
_entity_poly.pdbx_strand_id
1 'polypeptide(L)' 'MAKLVCADYGYDCAFEVEGESNDVAEKFRVHSEEEHGIEYSKETLTKFMLDNNY' A
#
# COMPACT_ATOMS: atom_id res chain seq x y z
N MET A 1 10.40 -0.03 9.78
CA MET A 1 10.18 -0.20 8.34
C MET A 1 8.74 -0.61 8.09
N ALA A 2 8.16 -0.13 7.01
CA ALA A 2 6.79 -0.44 6.67
C ALA A 2 6.74 -1.32 5.42
N LYS A 3 5.67 -2.06 5.26
CA LYS A 3 5.49 -2.92 4.10
C LYS A 3 4.01 -3.02 3.77
N LEU A 4 3.71 -2.96 2.48
CA LEU A 4 2.35 -3.17 1.98
C LEU A 4 2.40 -4.20 0.85
N VAL A 5 1.46 -5.13 0.87
CA VAL A 5 1.34 -6.18 -0.14
C VAL A 5 -0.04 -6.09 -0.76
N CYS A 6 -0.09 -5.87 -2.07
CA CYS A 6 -1.36 -5.67 -2.77
C CYS A 6 -2.28 -6.88 -2.65
N ALA A 7 -1.73 -8.07 -2.70
CA ALA A 7 -2.52 -9.30 -2.59
C ALA A 7 -3.26 -9.42 -1.27
N ASP A 8 -2.79 -8.79 -0.21
CA ASP A 8 -3.43 -8.83 1.11
C ASP A 8 -4.78 -8.10 1.13
N TYR A 9 -5.06 -7.30 0.10
CA TYR A 9 -6.27 -6.50 0.03
C TYR A 9 -7.27 -7.05 -0.99
N GLY A 10 -7.10 -8.32 -1.37
CA GLY A 10 -8.06 -8.99 -2.21
C GLY A 10 -7.78 -8.92 -3.70
N TYR A 11 -6.62 -8.45 -4.10
CA TYR A 11 -6.24 -8.36 -5.50
C TYR A 11 -5.33 -9.51 -5.91
N ASP A 12 -5.51 -9.98 -7.14
CA ASP A 12 -4.62 -10.97 -7.71
C ASP A 12 -3.41 -10.25 -8.31
N CYS A 13 -2.54 -9.79 -7.44
CA CYS A 13 -1.44 -8.91 -7.80
C CYS A 13 -0.22 -9.23 -6.95
N ALA A 14 0.93 -9.35 -7.58
CA ALA A 14 2.18 -9.70 -6.88
C ALA A 14 2.94 -8.48 -6.37
N PHE A 15 2.37 -7.28 -6.51
CA PHE A 15 3.05 -6.06 -6.09
C PHE A 15 3.24 -6.02 -4.58
N GLU A 16 4.45 -5.71 -4.15
CA GLU A 16 4.74 -5.44 -2.75
C GLU A 16 5.78 -4.34 -2.66
N VAL A 17 5.74 -3.57 -1.59
CA VAL A 17 6.67 -2.47 -1.37
C VAL A 17 7.05 -2.41 0.10
N GLU A 18 8.32 -2.15 0.36
CA GLU A 18 8.87 -2.11 1.71
C GLU A 18 9.84 -0.95 1.83
N GLY A 19 9.88 -0.32 3.00
CA GLY A 19 10.79 0.79 3.26
C GLY A 19 10.22 1.75 4.28
N GLU A 20 10.53 3.04 4.14
CA GLU A 20 9.97 4.06 5.01
C GLU A 20 8.48 4.23 4.76
N SER A 21 7.73 4.49 5.83
CA SER A 21 6.27 4.55 5.74
C SER A 21 5.79 5.56 4.70
N ASN A 22 6.41 6.73 4.60
CA ASN A 22 6.02 7.72 3.61
C ASN A 22 6.25 7.23 2.19
N ASP A 23 7.39 6.59 1.95
CA ASP A 23 7.71 6.05 0.64
C ASP A 23 6.80 4.90 0.27
N VAL A 24 6.54 4.02 1.23
CA VAL A 24 5.66 2.87 1.02
C VAL A 24 4.24 3.34 0.69
N ALA A 25 3.73 4.30 1.44
CA ALA A 25 2.40 4.85 1.20
C ALA A 25 2.30 5.48 -0.19
N GLU A 26 3.29 6.26 -0.57
CA GLU A 26 3.30 6.94 -1.87
C GLU A 26 3.34 5.93 -3.02
N LYS A 27 4.22 4.96 -2.95
CA LYS A 27 4.37 3.97 -4.00
C LYS A 27 3.12 3.09 -4.12
N PHE A 28 2.57 2.69 -3.00
CA PHE A 28 1.37 1.87 -3.01
C PHE A 28 0.17 2.65 -3.55
N ARG A 29 0.07 3.93 -3.18
CA ARG A 29 -0.99 4.80 -3.67
C ARG A 29 -0.98 4.90 -5.20
N VAL A 30 0.21 5.16 -5.76
CA VAL A 30 0.37 5.26 -7.21
C VAL A 30 0.04 3.93 -7.88
N HIS A 31 0.53 2.84 -7.31
CA HIS A 31 0.25 1.51 -7.86
C HIS A 31 -1.26 1.22 -7.91
N SER A 32 -1.95 1.48 -6.81
CA SER A 32 -3.38 1.21 -6.72
C SER A 32 -4.17 2.04 -7.71
N GLU A 33 -3.80 3.30 -7.89
CA GLU A 33 -4.46 4.18 -8.82
C GLU A 33 -4.26 3.74 -10.27
N GLU A 34 -3.03 3.40 -10.62
CA GLU A 34 -2.71 3.04 -12.01
C GLU A 34 -3.12 1.63 -12.38
N GLU A 35 -2.96 0.69 -11.47
CA GLU A 35 -3.22 -0.73 -11.77
C GLU A 35 -4.65 -1.15 -11.46
N HIS A 36 -5.24 -0.59 -10.43
CA HIS A 36 -6.57 -1.01 -9.95
C HIS A 36 -7.63 0.08 -10.04
N GLY A 37 -7.25 1.30 -10.41
CA GLY A 37 -8.17 2.41 -10.51
C GLY A 37 -8.71 2.87 -9.14
N ILE A 38 -8.00 2.59 -8.07
CA ILE A 38 -8.42 2.94 -6.72
C ILE A 38 -7.52 4.04 -6.17
N GLU A 39 -8.13 5.14 -5.74
CA GLU A 39 -7.40 6.23 -5.11
C GLU A 39 -7.43 6.08 -3.60
N TYR A 40 -6.29 5.71 -3.04
CA TYR A 40 -6.12 5.72 -1.58
C TYR A 40 -5.47 7.02 -1.17
N SER A 41 -5.83 7.51 0.03
CA SER A 41 -5.11 8.63 0.62
C SER A 41 -3.94 8.09 1.43
N LYS A 42 -2.95 8.95 1.70
CA LYS A 42 -1.82 8.55 2.55
C LYS A 42 -2.29 8.16 3.95
N GLU A 43 -3.32 8.83 4.45
CA GLU A 43 -3.89 8.51 5.76
C GLU A 43 -4.44 7.10 5.79
N THR A 44 -5.17 6.71 4.75
CA THR A 44 -5.72 5.37 4.65
C THR A 44 -4.61 4.32 4.61
N LEU A 45 -3.57 4.57 3.83
CA LEU A 45 -2.45 3.64 3.72
C LEU A 45 -1.65 3.56 5.01
N THR A 46 -1.53 4.67 5.72
CA THR A 46 -0.87 4.68 7.02
C THR A 46 -1.65 3.79 8.00
N LYS A 47 -2.98 3.84 7.97
CA LYS A 47 -3.81 2.97 8.77
C LYS A 47 -3.60 1.50 8.41
N PHE A 48 -3.49 1.19 7.13
CA PHE A 48 -3.22 -0.18 6.69
C PHE A 48 -1.89 -0.70 7.26
N MET A 49 -0.88 0.15 7.26
CA MET A 49 0.43 -0.23 7.80
C MET A 49 0.36 -0.47 9.30
N LEU A 50 -0.38 0.36 10.03
CA LEU A 50 -0.56 0.18 11.46
C LEU A 50 -1.37 -1.07 11.78
N ASP A 51 -2.42 -1.32 11.02
CA ASP A 51 -3.28 -2.49 11.23
C ASP A 51 -2.54 -3.79 10.96
N ASN A 52 -1.61 -3.79 10.02
CA ASN A 52 -0.82 -4.96 9.69
C ASN A 52 0.43 -5.09 10.54
N ASN A 53 0.67 -4.14 11.41
CA ASN A 53 1.76 -4.17 12.37
C ASN A 53 3.15 -4.24 11.72
N TYR A 54 3.32 -3.56 10.60
CA TYR A 54 4.60 -3.49 9.89
C TYR A 54 5.43 -2.28 10.30
#